data_c6107e324c6a86ddbe184def6d969ffd
#
_entry.id   c6107e324c6a86ddbe184def6d969ffd
#
_cell.length_a   1.000
_cell.length_b   1.000
_cell.length_c   1.000
_cell.angle_alpha   90.00
_cell.angle_beta   90.00
_cell.angle_gamma   90.00
#
_symmetry.space_group_name_H-M   'P 1'
#
loop_
_entity.id
_entity.type
_entity.pdbx_description
1 polymer ?
#
loop_
_entity_poly.entity_id
_entity_poly.type
_entity_poly.pdbx_seq_one_letter_code
_entity_poly.pdbx_strand_id
1 'polypeptide(L)'
;MLTIGVELNHVVRNINRQILRYYAKEFDPSMDWEELDDKVDVFDKYCKFKSKYEKNNFLYIDYPYEIFGCAETAERKLATKITSWLADITNIEDEDIRIIFYSLDEDALTIQSSYFFLSKIGARVRKVIFPKSLEEVWDECDVVITARNEFFEKETPSGKKVVLINRDFNKENKNKAFLNYDNLSDVIADNNFFDKLKG
;
A
#
# COMPACT_ATOMS: atom_id res chain seq x y z
N MET A 1 -6.04 14.45 -17.96
CA MET A 1 -5.54 14.40 -16.55
C MET A 1 -5.30 12.95 -16.18
N LEU A 2 -4.07 12.57 -15.91
CA LEU A 2 -3.67 11.21 -15.52
C LEU A 2 -3.81 11.05 -14.00
N THR A 3 -4.65 10.13 -13.54
CA THR A 3 -4.81 9.87 -12.10
C THR A 3 -4.01 8.63 -11.68
N ILE A 4 -3.07 8.80 -10.75
CA ILE A 4 -2.22 7.76 -10.22
C ILE A 4 -2.68 7.43 -8.79
N GLY A 5 -3.10 6.18 -8.58
CA GLY A 5 -3.44 5.65 -7.28
C GLY A 5 -2.22 5.03 -6.59
N VAL A 6 -1.92 5.41 -5.36
CA VAL A 6 -0.84 4.82 -4.56
C VAL A 6 -1.46 4.05 -3.39
N GLU A 7 -1.19 2.76 -3.34
CA GLU A 7 -1.70 1.91 -2.25
C GLU A 7 -1.06 2.26 -0.92
N LEU A 8 -1.86 2.29 0.15
CA LEU A 8 -1.32 2.49 1.50
C LEU A 8 -0.60 1.24 2.01
N ASN A 9 -1.26 0.08 1.96
CA ASN A 9 -0.72 -1.16 2.51
C ASN A 9 0.45 -1.68 1.67
N HIS A 10 1.55 -2.04 2.31
CA HIS A 10 2.77 -2.59 1.71
C HIS A 10 3.52 -1.65 0.76
N VAL A 11 2.95 -0.52 0.34
CA VAL A 11 3.61 0.49 -0.50
C VAL A 11 4.04 1.70 0.33
N VAL A 12 3.11 2.30 1.10
CA VAL A 12 3.39 3.46 1.95
C VAL A 12 3.63 3.06 3.40
N ARG A 13 2.85 2.12 3.92
CA ARG A 13 2.96 1.61 5.30
C ARG A 13 3.27 0.12 5.35
N ASN A 14 4.07 -0.27 6.34
CA ASN A 14 4.38 -1.66 6.63
C ASN A 14 3.43 -2.21 7.71
N ILE A 15 2.31 -2.77 7.26
CA ILE A 15 1.35 -3.39 8.19
C ILE A 15 1.84 -4.75 8.71
N ASN A 16 2.68 -5.47 7.95
CA ASN A 16 3.15 -6.80 8.31
C ASN A 16 3.90 -6.79 9.65
N ARG A 17 4.71 -5.75 9.87
CA ARG A 17 5.45 -5.60 11.13
C ARG A 17 4.51 -5.50 12.33
N GLN A 18 3.43 -4.74 12.21
CA GLN A 18 2.45 -4.62 13.27
C GLN A 18 1.61 -5.89 13.44
N ILE A 19 1.26 -6.55 12.34
CA ILE A 19 0.57 -7.85 12.38
C ILE A 19 1.39 -8.85 13.19
N LEU A 20 2.68 -9.02 12.88
CA LEU A 20 3.57 -9.92 13.60
C LEU A 20 3.67 -9.58 15.08
N ARG A 21 3.85 -8.31 15.41
CA ARG A 21 3.96 -7.82 16.79
C ARG A 21 2.72 -8.15 17.62
N TYR A 22 1.53 -7.85 17.08
CA TYR A 22 0.28 -8.04 17.81
C TYR A 22 -0.18 -9.50 17.78
N TYR A 23 0.15 -10.23 16.71
CA TYR A 23 -0.06 -11.67 16.69
C TYR A 23 0.80 -12.39 17.76
N ALA A 24 2.08 -12.05 17.85
CA ALA A 24 2.95 -12.59 18.90
C ALA A 24 2.38 -12.31 20.29
N LYS A 25 1.95 -11.07 20.55
CA LYS A 25 1.38 -10.67 21.84
C LYS A 25 0.14 -11.46 22.21
N GLU A 26 -0.75 -11.74 21.25
CA GLU A 26 -2.08 -12.30 21.50
C GLU A 26 -2.13 -13.83 21.39
N PHE A 27 -1.41 -14.41 20.43
CA PHE A 27 -1.54 -15.82 20.07
C PHE A 27 -0.26 -16.63 20.33
N ASP A 28 0.90 -16.02 20.25
CA ASP A 28 2.19 -16.72 20.41
C ASP A 28 3.26 -15.85 21.12
N PRO A 29 3.17 -15.71 22.45
CA PRO A 29 4.13 -14.91 23.21
C PRO A 29 5.60 -15.39 23.12
N SER A 30 5.83 -16.58 22.57
CA SER A 30 7.18 -17.13 22.37
C SER A 30 7.79 -16.73 21.02
N MET A 31 7.00 -16.13 20.12
CA MET A 31 7.45 -15.68 18.81
C MET A 31 8.37 -14.48 18.92
N ASP A 32 9.59 -14.62 18.42
CA ASP A 32 10.53 -13.49 18.26
C ASP A 32 10.20 -12.72 16.98
N TRP A 33 9.13 -11.93 17.03
CA TRP A 33 8.58 -11.22 15.89
C TRP A 33 9.55 -10.18 15.29
N GLU A 34 10.52 -9.70 16.06
CA GLU A 34 11.48 -8.70 15.61
C GLU A 34 12.47 -9.26 14.58
N GLU A 35 12.77 -10.55 14.68
CA GLU A 35 13.69 -11.27 13.78
C GLU A 35 12.99 -11.86 12.54
N LEU A 36 11.66 -11.77 12.46
CA LEU A 36 10.92 -12.33 11.32
C LEU A 36 10.94 -11.41 10.09
N ASP A 37 10.97 -12.04 8.93
CA ASP A 37 10.90 -11.35 7.65
C ASP A 37 9.47 -10.82 7.40
N ASP A 38 9.32 -9.51 7.33
CA ASP A 38 8.05 -8.82 7.11
C ASP A 38 7.76 -8.49 5.63
N LYS A 39 8.64 -8.93 4.71
CA LYS A 39 8.45 -8.77 3.25
C LYS A 39 7.72 -9.93 2.59
N VAL A 40 7.48 -11.01 3.33
CA VAL A 40 6.72 -12.18 2.91
C VAL A 40 5.23 -12.02 3.22
N ASP A 41 4.40 -12.95 2.75
CA ASP A 41 3.05 -13.09 3.29
C ASP A 41 3.13 -13.63 4.72
N VAL A 42 2.95 -12.74 5.69
CA VAL A 42 3.07 -13.08 7.11
C VAL A 42 1.94 -13.98 7.59
N PHE A 43 0.78 -13.93 6.93
CA PHE A 43 -0.34 -14.79 7.27
C PHE A 43 -0.07 -16.23 6.89
N ASP A 44 0.45 -16.46 5.71
CA ASP A 44 0.78 -17.81 5.25
C ASP A 44 1.98 -18.38 6.00
N LYS A 45 2.97 -17.56 6.30
CA LYS A 45 4.24 -18.05 6.83
C LYS A 45 4.28 -18.16 8.34
N TYR A 46 3.68 -17.20 9.06
CA TYR A 46 3.87 -17.08 10.51
C TYR A 46 2.58 -17.08 11.33
N CYS A 47 1.48 -16.54 10.81
CA CYS A 47 0.26 -16.35 11.58
C CYS A 47 -0.73 -17.50 11.33
N LYS A 48 -1.03 -18.28 12.35
CA LYS A 48 -1.95 -19.43 12.26
C LYS A 48 -3.28 -19.11 12.93
N PHE A 49 -4.21 -18.53 12.18
CA PHE A 49 -5.57 -18.32 12.64
C PHE A 49 -6.42 -19.58 12.45
N LYS A 50 -7.31 -19.86 13.41
CA LYS A 50 -8.24 -21.01 13.35
C LYS A 50 -9.29 -20.84 12.24
N SER A 51 -9.59 -19.61 11.88
CA SER A 51 -10.59 -19.29 10.87
C SER A 51 -10.35 -17.91 10.24
N LYS A 52 -10.96 -17.68 9.06
CA LYS A 52 -11.03 -16.34 8.46
C LYS A 52 -11.72 -15.32 9.38
N TYR A 53 -12.70 -15.76 10.17
CA TYR A 53 -13.39 -14.91 11.13
C TYR A 53 -12.43 -14.42 12.23
N GLU A 54 -11.62 -15.30 12.82
CA GLU A 54 -10.63 -14.94 13.83
C GLU A 54 -9.59 -13.95 13.25
N LYS A 55 -9.10 -14.22 12.05
CA LYS A 55 -8.20 -13.29 11.32
C LYS A 55 -8.84 -11.91 11.12
N ASN A 56 -10.09 -11.87 10.67
CA ASN A 56 -10.78 -10.61 10.43
C ASN A 56 -11.05 -9.85 11.73
N ASN A 57 -11.46 -10.53 12.79
CA ASN A 57 -11.62 -9.88 14.09
C ASN A 57 -10.32 -9.27 14.59
N PHE A 58 -9.22 -10.02 14.52
CA PHE A 58 -7.90 -9.53 14.90
C PHE A 58 -7.52 -8.26 14.13
N LEU A 59 -7.71 -8.25 12.81
CA LEU A 59 -7.32 -7.12 11.96
C LEU A 59 -8.23 -5.90 12.12
N TYR A 60 -9.55 -6.12 12.11
CA TYR A 60 -10.51 -5.05 11.87
C TYR A 60 -11.32 -4.66 13.11
N ILE A 61 -11.30 -5.48 14.18
CA ILE A 61 -12.05 -5.23 15.39
C ILE A 61 -11.13 -5.04 16.60
N ASP A 62 -10.18 -5.97 16.80
CA ASP A 62 -9.36 -5.98 18.02
C ASP A 62 -8.19 -5.01 17.94
N TYR A 63 -7.49 -4.95 16.78
CA TYR A 63 -6.25 -4.17 16.60
C TYR A 63 -6.21 -3.24 15.37
N PRO A 64 -7.33 -2.64 14.91
CA PRO A 64 -7.32 -1.81 13.70
C PRO A 64 -6.43 -0.58 13.83
N TYR A 65 -6.45 0.05 15.00
CA TYR A 65 -5.62 1.23 15.26
C TYR A 65 -4.13 0.90 15.29
N GLU A 66 -3.77 -0.17 15.97
CA GLU A 66 -2.40 -0.61 16.14
C GLU A 66 -1.80 -1.09 14.83
N ILE A 67 -2.55 -1.87 14.05
CA ILE A 67 -2.07 -2.46 12.80
C ILE A 67 -2.02 -1.41 11.70
N PHE A 68 -3.09 -0.64 11.50
CA PHE A 68 -3.18 0.29 10.38
C PHE A 68 -2.76 1.72 10.76
N GLY A 69 -3.10 2.18 11.95
CA GLY A 69 -2.81 3.53 12.40
C GLY A 69 -1.38 3.70 12.92
N CYS A 70 -0.92 2.76 13.74
CA CYS A 70 0.41 2.81 14.32
C CYS A 70 1.50 2.21 13.42
N ALA A 71 1.16 1.69 12.24
CA ALA A 71 2.14 1.17 11.29
C ALA A 71 3.30 2.16 11.07
N GLU A 72 4.47 1.62 10.79
CA GLU A 72 5.60 2.39 10.30
C GLU A 72 5.47 2.62 8.78
N THR A 73 6.21 3.59 8.25
CA THR A 73 6.35 3.71 6.80
C THR A 73 7.08 2.49 6.24
N ALA A 74 6.68 2.05 5.03
CA ALA A 74 7.29 0.89 4.38
C ALA A 74 8.81 1.06 4.16
N GLU A 75 9.29 2.30 4.19
CA GLU A 75 10.69 2.65 4.02
C GLU A 75 11.08 3.81 4.93
N ARG A 76 12.36 3.84 5.29
CA ARG A 76 12.92 4.95 6.07
C ARG A 76 12.83 6.27 5.30
N LYS A 77 12.37 7.34 5.96
CA LYS A 77 12.21 8.70 5.41
C LYS A 77 11.19 8.80 4.25
N LEU A 78 10.35 7.79 4.03
CA LEU A 78 9.37 7.79 2.95
C LEU A 78 8.40 8.96 3.05
N ALA A 79 7.95 9.32 4.25
CA ALA A 79 7.05 10.45 4.48
C ALA A 79 7.59 11.77 3.93
N THR A 80 8.87 12.06 4.16
CA THR A 80 9.54 13.25 3.61
C THR A 80 9.60 13.21 2.08
N LYS A 81 9.93 12.05 1.52
CA LYS A 81 10.00 11.87 0.06
C LYS A 81 8.63 12.06 -0.60
N ILE A 82 7.57 11.47 -0.03
CA ILE A 82 6.19 11.66 -0.50
C ILE A 82 5.81 13.14 -0.45
N THR A 83 6.10 13.83 0.64
CA THR A 83 5.76 15.26 0.79
C THR A 83 6.45 16.11 -0.27
N SER A 84 7.74 15.89 -0.53
CA SER A 84 8.48 16.58 -1.60
C SER A 84 7.91 16.24 -2.97
N TRP A 85 7.69 14.96 -3.27
CA TRP A 85 7.13 14.53 -4.55
C TRP A 85 5.76 15.14 -4.86
N LEU A 86 4.86 15.19 -3.87
CA LEU A 86 3.55 15.83 -4.02
C LEU A 86 3.67 17.35 -4.22
N ALA A 87 4.65 18.00 -3.59
CA ALA A 87 4.92 19.41 -3.78
C ALA A 87 5.45 19.68 -5.19
N ASP A 88 6.38 18.86 -5.68
CA ASP A 88 6.97 18.99 -7.02
C ASP A 88 5.90 18.84 -8.10
N ILE A 89 5.01 17.84 -7.97
CA ILE A 89 3.88 17.64 -8.92
C ILE A 89 2.92 18.83 -8.90
N THR A 90 2.69 19.43 -7.73
CA THR A 90 1.82 20.62 -7.61
C THR A 90 2.43 21.86 -8.28
N ASN A 91 3.75 21.94 -8.33
CA ASN A 91 4.49 23.05 -8.95
C ASN A 91 4.70 22.88 -10.46
N ILE A 92 4.44 21.68 -11.00
CA ILE A 92 4.38 21.48 -12.45
C ILE A 92 3.10 22.19 -12.92
N GLU A 93 3.22 23.24 -13.72
CA GLU A 93 2.11 24.04 -14.25
C GLU A 93 1.12 23.23 -15.13
N ASP A 94 1.47 22.02 -15.51
CA ASP A 94 0.60 21.03 -16.15
C ASP A 94 -0.29 20.36 -15.09
N GLU A 95 -1.56 20.79 -15.01
CA GLU A 95 -2.61 20.15 -14.21
C GLU A 95 -2.95 18.70 -14.65
N ASP A 96 -2.07 18.08 -15.45
CA ASP A 96 -2.35 16.80 -16.11
C ASP A 96 -2.11 15.57 -15.23
N ILE A 97 -1.47 15.72 -14.05
CA ILE A 97 -1.17 14.58 -13.17
C ILE A 97 -1.80 14.80 -11.79
N ARG A 98 -2.54 13.79 -11.35
CA ARG A 98 -3.15 13.75 -10.03
C ARG A 98 -2.72 12.49 -9.29
N ILE A 99 -2.21 12.64 -8.06
CA ILE A 99 -1.93 11.52 -7.17
C ILE A 99 -3.01 11.42 -6.11
N ILE A 100 -3.56 10.24 -5.95
CA ILE A 100 -4.47 9.88 -4.87
C ILE A 100 -3.91 8.67 -4.12
N PHE A 101 -4.26 8.54 -2.84
CA PHE A 101 -3.93 7.36 -2.06
C PHE A 101 -5.16 6.48 -1.92
N TYR A 102 -4.96 5.16 -1.87
CA TYR A 102 -6.07 4.25 -1.65
C TYR A 102 -5.69 3.11 -0.71
N SER A 103 -6.69 2.54 -0.08
CA SER A 103 -6.56 1.29 0.65
C SER A 103 -7.81 0.45 0.44
N LEU A 104 -7.62 -0.78 -0.03
CA LEU A 104 -8.67 -1.75 -0.27
C LEU A 104 -9.08 -2.43 1.03
N ASP A 105 -10.33 -2.92 1.08
CA ASP A 105 -10.88 -3.79 2.13
C ASP A 105 -10.94 -3.16 3.52
N GLU A 106 -10.91 -1.84 3.62
CA GLU A 106 -11.03 -1.15 4.89
C GLU A 106 -12.50 -0.89 5.27
N ASP A 107 -12.80 -1.04 6.55
CA ASP A 107 -14.07 -0.65 7.16
C ASP A 107 -13.96 0.66 7.95
N ALA A 108 -15.03 1.04 8.65
CA ALA A 108 -15.09 2.32 9.36
C ALA A 108 -13.95 2.52 10.39
N LEU A 109 -13.51 1.47 11.09
CA LEU A 109 -12.46 1.57 12.11
C LEU A 109 -11.07 1.67 11.47
N THR A 110 -10.82 0.91 10.43
CA THR A 110 -9.55 0.94 9.69
C THR A 110 -9.39 2.21 8.86
N ILE A 111 -10.49 2.76 8.32
CA ILE A 111 -10.49 4.08 7.65
C ILE A 111 -9.99 5.16 8.60
N GLN A 112 -10.51 5.24 9.82
CA GLN A 112 -10.05 6.21 10.82
C GLN A 112 -8.58 6.02 11.16
N SER A 113 -8.14 4.77 11.33
CA SER A 113 -6.75 4.40 11.57
C SER A 113 -5.83 4.81 10.41
N SER A 114 -6.29 4.70 9.18
CA SER A 114 -5.55 5.11 7.98
C SER A 114 -5.39 6.63 7.90
N TYR A 115 -6.40 7.41 8.25
CA TYR A 115 -6.26 8.87 8.39
C TYR A 115 -5.29 9.25 9.52
N PHE A 116 -5.33 8.55 10.65
CA PHE A 116 -4.36 8.75 11.73
C PHE A 116 -2.93 8.47 11.27
N PHE A 117 -2.71 7.36 10.55
CA PHE A 117 -1.40 7.04 9.97
C PHE A 117 -0.89 8.17 9.08
N LEU A 118 -1.69 8.63 8.12
CA LEU A 118 -1.32 9.71 7.20
C LEU A 118 -0.98 11.01 7.94
N SER A 119 -1.76 11.36 8.96
CA SER A 119 -1.51 12.51 9.82
C SER A 119 -0.21 12.37 10.60
N LYS A 120 0.03 11.18 11.19
CA LYS A 120 1.24 10.88 11.97
C LYS A 120 2.51 11.03 11.14
N ILE A 121 2.51 10.57 9.90
CA ILE A 121 3.68 10.70 9.01
C ILE A 121 3.80 12.08 8.36
N GLY A 122 2.81 12.96 8.54
CA GLY A 122 2.81 14.32 7.99
C GLY A 122 2.66 14.37 6.46
N ALA A 123 2.12 13.31 5.85
CA ALA A 123 1.90 13.28 4.40
C ALA A 123 0.78 14.25 4.00
N ARG A 124 1.11 15.23 3.15
CA ARG A 124 0.14 16.22 2.62
C ARG A 124 -0.66 15.65 1.47
N VAL A 125 -1.43 14.59 1.70
CA VAL A 125 -2.27 13.97 0.69
C VAL A 125 -3.55 14.79 0.45
N ARG A 126 -3.94 14.98 -0.83
CA ARG A 126 -5.13 15.75 -1.19
C ARG A 126 -6.40 14.89 -1.22
N LYS A 127 -6.28 13.62 -1.64
CA LYS A 127 -7.40 12.68 -1.72
C LYS A 127 -6.95 11.30 -1.27
N VAL A 128 -7.77 10.69 -0.42
CA VAL A 128 -7.67 9.28 -0.03
C VAL A 128 -9.01 8.63 -0.34
N ILE A 129 -8.99 7.45 -0.93
CA ILE A 129 -10.19 6.64 -1.21
C ILE A 129 -10.07 5.27 -0.56
N PHE A 130 -11.22 4.70 -0.22
CA PHE A 130 -11.35 3.38 0.41
C PHE A 130 -12.29 2.51 -0.43
N PRO A 131 -11.84 2.08 -1.61
CA PRO A 131 -12.64 1.28 -2.51
C PRO A 131 -12.90 -0.11 -1.93
N LYS A 132 -14.03 -0.71 -2.31
CA LYS A 132 -14.43 -2.06 -1.88
C LYS A 132 -14.05 -3.13 -2.90
N SER A 133 -13.67 -2.74 -4.10
CA SER A 133 -13.26 -3.63 -5.18
C SER A 133 -12.17 -3.03 -6.06
N LEU A 134 -11.53 -3.87 -6.87
CA LEU A 134 -10.56 -3.41 -7.87
C LEU A 134 -11.22 -2.55 -8.95
N GLU A 135 -12.47 -2.84 -9.28
CA GLU A 135 -13.25 -2.07 -10.24
C GLU A 135 -13.40 -0.61 -9.76
N GLU A 136 -13.75 -0.39 -8.49
CA GLU A 136 -13.82 0.95 -7.90
C GLU A 136 -12.46 1.67 -7.90
N VAL A 137 -11.35 0.94 -7.75
CA VAL A 137 -10.00 1.54 -7.91
C VAL A 137 -9.80 2.01 -9.35
N TRP A 138 -10.19 1.17 -10.33
CA TRP A 138 -10.03 1.49 -11.74
C TRP A 138 -10.95 2.62 -12.21
N ASP A 139 -12.09 2.82 -11.58
CA ASP A 139 -12.97 3.96 -11.86
C ASP A 139 -12.31 5.30 -11.48
N GLU A 140 -11.45 5.30 -10.48
CA GLU A 140 -10.77 6.50 -9.96
C GLU A 140 -9.34 6.68 -10.47
N CYS A 141 -8.68 5.61 -10.93
CA CYS A 141 -7.26 5.60 -11.28
C CYS A 141 -7.02 5.15 -12.71
N ASP A 142 -6.09 5.79 -13.40
CA ASP A 142 -5.55 5.35 -14.70
C ASP A 142 -4.31 4.47 -14.52
N VAL A 143 -3.56 4.74 -13.44
CA VAL A 143 -2.38 3.99 -13.04
C VAL A 143 -2.50 3.64 -11.57
N VAL A 144 -2.14 2.43 -11.20
CA VAL A 144 -2.04 2.02 -9.79
C VAL A 144 -0.61 1.64 -9.45
N ILE A 145 -0.12 2.13 -8.30
CA ILE A 145 1.13 1.70 -7.68
C ILE A 145 0.73 0.80 -6.50
N THR A 146 1.04 -0.48 -6.60
CA THR A 146 0.53 -1.50 -5.67
C THR A 146 1.54 -2.60 -5.41
N ALA A 147 1.37 -3.31 -4.29
CA ALA A 147 2.07 -4.57 -4.02
C ALA A 147 1.16 -5.80 -4.11
N ARG A 148 -0.13 -5.64 -4.45
CA ARG A 148 -1.13 -6.70 -4.43
C ARG A 148 -1.09 -7.59 -5.66
N ASN A 149 -1.27 -8.90 -5.45
CA ASN A 149 -1.37 -9.90 -6.51
C ASN A 149 -2.70 -9.81 -7.26
N GLU A 150 -3.77 -9.38 -6.60
CA GLU A 150 -5.13 -9.37 -7.14
C GLU A 150 -5.26 -8.53 -8.42
N PHE A 151 -4.41 -7.51 -8.61
CA PHE A 151 -4.36 -6.71 -9.84
C PHE A 151 -3.87 -7.51 -11.07
N PHE A 152 -3.31 -8.70 -10.87
CA PHE A 152 -2.78 -9.58 -11.92
C PHE A 152 -3.58 -10.87 -12.12
N GLU A 153 -4.64 -11.08 -11.33
CA GLU A 153 -5.54 -12.22 -11.45
C GLU A 153 -6.51 -12.08 -12.63
N LYS A 154 -6.80 -10.84 -13.02
CA LYS A 154 -7.62 -10.50 -14.17
C LYS A 154 -6.78 -9.65 -15.14
N GLU A 155 -7.24 -9.57 -16.38
CA GLU A 155 -6.65 -8.66 -17.36
C GLU A 155 -6.82 -7.21 -16.91
N THR A 156 -5.74 -6.43 -17.00
CA THR A 156 -5.79 -5.00 -16.71
C THR A 156 -6.71 -4.30 -17.72
N PRO A 157 -7.64 -3.45 -17.27
CA PRO A 157 -8.54 -2.75 -18.19
C PRO A 157 -7.79 -1.95 -19.25
N SER A 158 -8.35 -1.85 -20.46
CA SER A 158 -7.74 -1.12 -21.57
C SER A 158 -7.39 0.33 -21.18
N GLY A 159 -6.16 0.75 -21.49
CA GLY A 159 -5.66 2.08 -21.15
C GLY A 159 -5.22 2.28 -19.71
N LYS A 160 -5.41 1.29 -18.83
CA LYS A 160 -4.95 1.33 -17.44
C LYS A 160 -3.58 0.66 -17.30
N LYS A 161 -2.82 1.02 -16.26
CA LYS A 161 -1.44 0.52 -16.06
C LYS A 161 -1.22 0.12 -14.59
N VAL A 162 -0.52 -0.98 -14.36
CA VAL A 162 -0.10 -1.42 -13.03
C VAL A 162 1.41 -1.20 -12.87
N VAL A 163 1.79 -0.45 -11.84
CA VAL A 163 3.18 -0.31 -11.37
C VAL A 163 3.32 -1.17 -10.12
N LEU A 164 4.14 -2.20 -10.20
CA LEU A 164 4.31 -3.16 -9.12
C LEU A 164 5.44 -2.72 -8.18
N ILE A 165 5.17 -2.70 -6.90
CA ILE A 165 6.20 -2.67 -5.87
C ILE A 165 6.54 -4.10 -5.49
N ASN A 166 7.77 -4.51 -5.81
CA ASN A 166 8.26 -5.87 -5.62
C ASN A 166 8.24 -6.26 -4.13
N ARG A 167 7.64 -7.41 -3.84
CA ARG A 167 7.65 -8.10 -2.55
C ARG A 167 7.88 -9.59 -2.81
N ASP A 168 8.25 -10.34 -1.78
CA ASP A 168 8.50 -11.77 -1.95
C ASP A 168 7.25 -12.54 -2.37
N PHE A 169 6.09 -12.09 -1.92
CA PHE A 169 4.79 -12.72 -2.22
C PHE A 169 4.23 -12.38 -3.62
N ASN A 170 4.84 -11.45 -4.37
CA ASN A 170 4.34 -11.04 -5.70
C ASN A 170 5.37 -11.16 -6.83
N LYS A 171 6.49 -11.85 -6.60
CA LYS A 171 7.61 -11.98 -7.56
C LYS A 171 7.20 -12.52 -8.92
N GLU A 172 6.22 -13.41 -8.96
CA GLU A 172 5.70 -14.03 -10.19
C GLU A 172 5.00 -13.04 -11.13
N ASN A 173 4.52 -11.91 -10.58
CA ASN A 173 3.80 -10.88 -11.33
C ASN A 173 4.73 -9.79 -11.89
N LYS A 174 6.02 -9.84 -11.60
CA LYS A 174 6.99 -8.84 -12.05
C LYS A 174 7.00 -8.62 -13.57
N ASN A 175 6.86 -9.69 -14.35
CA ASN A 175 6.85 -9.61 -15.81
C ASN A 175 5.48 -9.25 -16.41
N LYS A 176 4.42 -9.22 -15.59
CA LYS A 176 3.07 -8.82 -16.01
C LYS A 176 2.82 -7.33 -15.77
N ALA A 177 3.58 -6.72 -14.86
CA ALA A 177 3.44 -5.31 -14.55
C ALA A 177 3.95 -4.42 -15.69
N PHE A 178 3.31 -3.27 -15.90
CA PHE A 178 3.77 -2.26 -16.85
C PHE A 178 5.15 -1.72 -16.47
N LEU A 179 5.36 -1.41 -15.19
CA LEU A 179 6.65 -1.08 -14.57
C LEU A 179 6.75 -1.81 -13.23
N ASN A 180 7.96 -2.02 -12.76
CA ASN A 180 8.18 -2.56 -11.41
C ASN A 180 9.38 -1.88 -10.73
N TYR A 181 9.27 -1.71 -9.40
CA TYR A 181 10.28 -1.10 -8.56
C TYR A 181 10.38 -1.87 -7.24
N ASP A 182 11.50 -1.76 -6.54
CA ASP A 182 11.65 -2.43 -5.25
C ASP A 182 10.93 -1.69 -4.11
N ASN A 183 10.73 -0.38 -4.30
CA ASN A 183 10.05 0.44 -3.29
C ASN A 183 9.49 1.74 -3.92
N LEU A 184 8.64 2.45 -3.16
CA LEU A 184 8.04 3.71 -3.62
C LEU A 184 9.09 4.82 -3.78
N SER A 185 10.16 4.79 -2.98
CA SER A 185 11.24 5.77 -3.13
C SER A 185 11.95 5.67 -4.48
N ASP A 186 12.01 4.49 -5.07
CA ASP A 186 12.60 4.30 -6.40
C ASP A 186 11.69 4.86 -7.49
N VAL A 187 10.36 4.72 -7.32
CA VAL A 187 9.38 5.40 -8.20
C VAL A 187 9.57 6.91 -8.14
N ILE A 188 9.66 7.47 -6.92
CA ILE A 188 9.83 8.91 -6.69
C ILE A 188 11.16 9.43 -7.26
N ALA A 189 12.21 8.62 -7.20
CA ALA A 189 13.53 8.98 -7.71
C ALA A 189 13.69 8.83 -9.23
N ASP A 190 12.75 8.16 -9.90
CA ASP A 190 12.79 7.99 -11.36
C ASP A 190 12.28 9.24 -12.06
N ASN A 191 13.19 10.09 -12.49
CA ASN A 191 12.89 11.36 -13.19
C ASN A 191 12.08 11.15 -14.48
N ASN A 192 12.12 9.95 -15.06
CA ASN A 192 11.38 9.63 -16.30
C ASN A 192 10.06 8.87 -16.01
N PHE A 193 9.66 8.74 -14.74
CA PHE A 193 8.48 7.96 -14.37
C PHE A 193 7.22 8.40 -15.12
N PHE A 194 6.92 9.68 -15.11
CA PHE A 194 5.73 10.22 -15.77
C PHE A 194 5.78 10.10 -17.30
N ASP A 195 6.96 10.25 -17.89
CA ASP A 195 7.13 10.10 -19.35
C ASP A 195 6.91 8.64 -19.78
N LYS A 196 7.40 7.67 -18.99
CA LYS A 196 7.12 6.25 -19.20
C LYS A 196 5.62 5.92 -19.12
N LEU A 197 4.86 6.65 -18.29
CA LEU A 197 3.42 6.45 -18.18
C LEU A 197 2.63 7.05 -19.36
N LYS A 198 3.17 8.04 -20.08
CA LYS A 198 2.51 8.68 -21.23
C LYS A 198 2.73 7.92 -22.54
N GLY A 199 3.78 7.10 -22.63
CA GLY A 199 4.08 6.24 -23.81
C GLY A 199 3.38 4.91 -23.70
#